data_d61e315fa3c91004e8c11c9a8089dbec
#
_entry.id   d61e315fa3c91004e8c11c9a8089dbec
#
_cell.length_a   1.000
_cell.length_b   1.000
_cell.length_c   1.000
_cell.angle_alpha   90.00
_cell.angle_beta   90.00
_cell.angle_gamma   90.00
#
_symmetry.space_group_name_H-M   'P 1'
#
loop_
_entity.id
_entity.type
_entity.pdbx_description
1 polymer ?
#
loop_
_entity_poly.entity_id
_entity_poly.type
_entity_poly.pdbx_seq_one_letter_code
_entity_poly.pdbx_strand_id
1 'polypeptide(L)'
;MIGLTKTMARELGSRGITVNAIAPGFVDTEMTGVLSEEIRENACRQIILGRFGKPEDIANVAVFLASDKADYITGQVISVDGGMNV
;
A
#
# COMPACT_ATOMS: atom_id res chain seq x y z
N MET A 1 2.79 -12.89 -2.60
CA MET A 1 3.14 -11.85 -1.62
C MET A 1 2.56 -12.13 -0.24
N ILE A 2 1.27 -12.43 -0.15
CA ILE A 2 0.63 -12.72 1.14
C ILE A 2 1.29 -13.90 1.86
N GLY A 3 1.50 -15.01 1.16
CA GLY A 3 2.12 -16.20 1.74
C GLY A 3 3.56 -15.95 2.19
N LEU A 4 4.36 -15.25 1.39
CA LEU A 4 5.73 -14.93 1.73
C LEU A 4 5.79 -14.00 2.95
N THR A 5 4.94 -12.99 2.99
CA THR A 5 4.88 -12.06 4.12
C THR A 5 4.57 -12.79 5.42
N LYS A 6 3.58 -13.65 5.41
CA LYS A 6 3.19 -14.41 6.62
C LYS A 6 4.26 -15.38 7.05
N THR A 7 4.89 -16.08 6.11
CA THR A 7 5.97 -17.01 6.42
C THR A 7 7.16 -16.29 7.06
N MET A 8 7.58 -15.19 6.48
CA MET A 8 8.68 -14.40 7.03
C MET A 8 8.33 -13.81 8.40
N ALA A 9 7.09 -13.37 8.58
CA ALA A 9 6.65 -12.85 9.87
C ALA A 9 6.72 -13.92 10.97
N ARG A 10 6.32 -15.14 10.64
CA ARG A 10 6.39 -16.25 11.59
C ARG A 10 7.83 -16.63 11.96
N GLU A 11 8.72 -16.61 10.97
CA GLU A 11 10.12 -16.98 11.20
C GLU A 11 10.88 -15.92 11.98
N LEU A 12 10.58 -14.66 11.77
CA LEU A 12 11.35 -13.55 12.33
C LEU A 12 10.72 -12.94 13.60
N GLY A 13 9.47 -13.30 13.88
CA GLY A 13 8.74 -12.73 15.01
C GLY A 13 9.39 -12.97 16.36
N SER A 14 10.00 -14.15 16.56
CA SER A 14 10.69 -14.45 17.83
C SER A 14 11.90 -13.56 18.09
N ARG A 15 12.41 -12.89 17.04
CA ARG A 15 13.52 -11.95 17.15
C ARG A 15 13.06 -10.50 17.30
N GLY A 16 11.75 -10.28 17.44
CA GLY A 16 11.20 -8.94 17.52
C GLY A 16 11.16 -8.19 16.19
N ILE A 17 11.25 -8.92 15.08
CA ILE A 17 11.22 -8.32 13.73
C ILE A 17 9.82 -8.42 13.17
N THR A 18 9.27 -7.30 12.72
CA THR A 18 7.97 -7.28 12.04
C THR A 18 8.18 -7.32 10.53
N VAL A 19 7.26 -8.01 9.84
CA VAL A 19 7.30 -8.14 8.38
C VAL A 19 5.90 -7.86 7.85
N ASN A 20 5.78 -6.81 7.06
CA ASN A 20 4.53 -6.41 6.44
C ASN A 20 4.76 -6.09 4.97
N ALA A 21 3.71 -6.09 4.20
CA ALA A 21 3.73 -5.70 2.79
C ALA A 21 2.73 -4.58 2.54
N ILE A 22 3.02 -3.76 1.56
CA ILE A 22 2.12 -2.69 1.12
C ILE A 22 1.66 -3.04 -0.29
N ALA A 23 0.35 -3.03 -0.50
CA ALA A 23 -0.26 -3.22 -1.81
C ALA A 23 -0.83 -1.87 -2.27
N PRO A 24 -0.10 -1.13 -3.12
CA PRO A 24 -0.61 0.15 -3.62
C PRO A 24 -1.67 -0.04 -4.69
N GLY A 25 -2.57 0.93 -4.80
CA GLY A 25 -3.47 1.04 -5.93
C GLY A 25 -2.84 1.90 -7.03
N PHE A 26 -3.67 2.72 -7.70
CA PHE A 26 -3.16 3.65 -8.69
C PHE A 26 -2.45 4.82 -8.01
N VAL A 27 -1.18 5.00 -8.32
CA VAL A 27 -0.34 6.07 -7.79
C VAL A 27 0.05 6.99 -8.93
N ASP A 28 -0.10 8.29 -8.72
CA ASP A 28 0.18 9.30 -9.73
C ASP A 28 1.71 9.46 -9.87
N THR A 29 2.21 9.12 -11.04
CA THR A 29 3.62 9.22 -11.40
C THR A 29 3.74 9.92 -12.74
N GLU A 30 4.96 10.15 -13.22
CA GLU A 30 5.17 10.70 -14.56
C GLU A 30 4.55 9.82 -15.65
N MET A 31 4.56 8.50 -15.45
CA MET A 31 3.96 7.58 -16.43
C MET A 31 2.44 7.69 -16.46
N THR A 32 1.79 7.91 -15.32
CA THR A 32 0.34 8.09 -15.29
C THR A 32 -0.09 9.44 -15.87
N GLY A 33 0.79 10.42 -15.84
CA GLY A 33 0.53 11.74 -16.42
C GLY A 33 0.33 11.73 -17.93
N VAL A 34 0.78 10.66 -18.63
CA VAL A 34 0.58 10.53 -20.08
C VAL A 34 -0.75 9.86 -20.45
N LEU A 35 -1.51 9.39 -19.48
CA LEU A 35 -2.84 8.82 -19.72
C LEU A 35 -3.82 9.91 -20.15
N SER A 36 -4.75 9.57 -21.03
CA SER A 36 -5.82 10.50 -21.40
C SER A 36 -6.71 10.81 -20.21
N GLU A 37 -7.37 11.98 -20.23
CA GLU A 37 -8.32 12.33 -19.17
C GLU A 37 -9.45 11.31 -19.05
N GLU A 38 -9.92 10.77 -20.17
CA GLU A 38 -10.97 9.75 -20.14
C GLU A 38 -10.54 8.51 -19.39
N ILE A 39 -9.32 8.03 -19.63
CA ILE A 39 -8.79 6.85 -18.93
C ILE A 39 -8.63 7.16 -17.44
N ARG A 40 -8.10 8.34 -17.10
CA ARG A 40 -7.92 8.75 -15.71
C ARG A 40 -9.27 8.86 -14.98
N GLU A 41 -10.27 9.47 -15.61
CA GLU A 41 -11.60 9.60 -15.02
C GLU A 41 -12.23 8.25 -14.77
N ASN A 42 -12.12 7.33 -15.74
CA ASN A 42 -12.66 5.98 -15.58
C ASN A 42 -11.98 5.23 -14.42
N ALA A 43 -10.67 5.37 -14.28
CA ALA A 43 -9.94 4.78 -13.17
C ALA A 43 -10.37 5.40 -11.83
N CYS A 44 -10.51 6.72 -11.78
CA CYS A 44 -10.93 7.42 -10.56
C CYS A 44 -12.33 7.02 -10.10
N ARG A 45 -13.23 6.67 -11.02
CA ARG A 45 -14.58 6.20 -10.66
C ARG A 45 -14.58 4.89 -9.90
N GLN A 46 -13.52 4.10 -10.06
CA GLN A 46 -13.35 2.81 -9.37
C GLN A 46 -12.72 2.96 -7.98
N ILE A 47 -12.29 4.17 -7.64
CA ILE A 47 -11.62 4.47 -6.37
C ILE A 47 -12.60 5.22 -5.48
N ILE A 48 -12.88 4.71 -4.27
CA ILE A 48 -13.85 5.35 -3.37
C ILE A 48 -13.48 6.80 -3.08
N LEU A 49 -12.20 7.09 -2.85
CA LEU A 49 -11.74 8.45 -2.59
C LEU A 49 -11.71 9.33 -3.85
N GLY A 50 -11.92 8.73 -5.02
CA GLY A 50 -12.12 9.46 -6.27
C GLY A 50 -10.86 10.09 -6.87
N ARG A 51 -9.69 9.69 -6.40
CA ARG A 51 -8.42 10.21 -6.89
C ARG A 51 -7.33 9.16 -6.86
N PHE A 52 -6.30 9.33 -7.69
CA PHE A 52 -5.08 8.55 -7.58
C PHE A 52 -4.35 8.92 -6.28
N GLY A 53 -3.64 7.96 -5.72
CA GLY A 53 -2.74 8.23 -4.61
C GLY A 53 -1.51 9.00 -5.09
N LYS A 54 -0.82 9.60 -4.16
CA LYS A 54 0.48 10.23 -4.40
C LYS A 54 1.58 9.32 -3.87
N PRO A 55 2.80 9.40 -4.40
CA PRO A 55 3.92 8.63 -3.84
C PRO A 55 4.05 8.81 -2.33
N GLU A 56 3.78 10.00 -1.80
CA GLU A 56 3.80 10.28 -0.37
C GLU A 56 2.79 9.46 0.42
N ASP A 57 1.65 9.13 -0.18
CA ASP A 57 0.62 8.31 0.49
C ASP A 57 1.17 6.92 0.80
N ILE A 58 1.98 6.37 -0.10
CA ILE A 58 2.62 5.07 0.12
C ILE A 58 3.81 5.20 1.08
N ALA A 59 4.63 6.23 0.88
CA ALA A 59 5.80 6.46 1.73
C ALA A 59 5.41 6.68 3.20
N ASN A 60 4.30 7.38 3.46
CA ASN A 60 3.83 7.63 4.82
C ASN A 60 3.45 6.32 5.52
N VAL A 61 2.85 5.37 4.81
CA VAL A 61 2.53 4.05 5.38
C VAL A 61 3.82 3.28 5.66
N ALA A 62 4.78 3.31 4.74
CA ALA A 62 6.07 2.64 4.93
C ALA A 62 6.81 3.17 6.16
N VAL A 63 6.84 4.49 6.33
CA VAL A 63 7.48 5.12 7.49
C VAL A 63 6.76 4.72 8.78
N PHE A 64 5.43 4.71 8.78
CA PHE A 64 4.65 4.28 9.95
C PHE A 64 4.99 2.82 10.32
N LEU A 65 5.00 1.93 9.33
CA LEU A 65 5.28 0.51 9.58
C LEU A 65 6.72 0.28 10.06
N ALA A 66 7.65 1.15 9.71
CA ALA A 66 9.04 1.08 10.16
C ALA A 66 9.25 1.74 11.52
N SER A 67 8.23 2.38 12.08
CA SER A 67 8.36 3.11 13.34
C SER A 67 7.93 2.26 14.53
N ASP A 68 8.28 2.71 15.73
CA ASP A 68 7.87 2.06 16.98
C ASP A 68 6.35 2.04 17.15
N LYS A 69 5.63 2.93 16.48
CA LYS A 69 4.17 2.99 16.55
C LYS A 69 3.51 1.77 15.93
N ALA A 70 4.23 1.00 15.12
CA ALA A 70 3.73 -0.20 14.47
C ALA A 70 4.33 -1.49 15.07
N ASP A 71 4.83 -1.44 16.28
CA ASP A 71 5.55 -2.57 16.90
C ASP A 71 4.71 -3.82 17.07
N TYR A 72 3.40 -3.68 17.09
CA TYR A 72 2.50 -4.82 17.26
C TYR A 72 1.81 -5.23 15.96
N ILE A 73 2.32 -4.76 14.82
CA ILE A 73 1.77 -5.09 13.49
C ILE A 73 2.79 -5.96 12.75
N THR A 74 2.40 -7.18 12.39
CA THR A 74 3.25 -8.05 11.59
C THR A 74 2.40 -9.03 10.80
N GLY A 75 2.93 -9.54 9.71
CA GLY A 75 2.26 -10.52 8.86
C GLY A 75 1.10 -9.95 8.05
N GLN A 76 1.02 -8.65 7.90
CA GLN A 76 -0.10 -8.00 7.23
C GLN A 76 0.28 -7.52 5.83
N VAL A 77 -0.70 -7.57 4.94
CA VAL A 77 -0.64 -6.89 3.64
C VAL A 77 -1.62 -5.72 3.72
N ILE A 78 -1.09 -4.51 3.68
CA ILE A 78 -1.90 -3.30 3.86
C ILE A 78 -2.16 -2.70 2.50
N SER A 79 -3.43 -2.63 2.12
CA SER A 79 -3.85 -1.99 0.87
C SER A 79 -3.91 -0.48 1.06
N VAL A 80 -3.20 0.24 0.19
CA VAL A 80 -3.18 1.70 0.17
C VAL A 80 -3.65 2.12 -1.22
N ASP A 81 -4.94 2.06 -1.44
CA ASP A 81 -5.55 2.12 -2.77
C ASP A 81 -6.78 3.04 -2.86
N GLY A 82 -7.02 3.84 -1.83
CA GLY A 82 -8.17 4.75 -1.82
C GLY A 82 -9.52 4.04 -1.83
N GLY A 83 -9.54 2.74 -1.55
CA GLY A 83 -10.77 1.95 -1.54
C GLY A 83 -11.10 1.31 -2.89
N MET A 84 -10.13 1.18 -3.79
CA MET A 84 -10.38 0.60 -5.11
C MET A 84 -10.85 -0.85 -5.04
N ASN A 85 -10.37 -1.63 -4.07
CA ASN A 85 -10.66 -3.05 -3.92
C ASN A 85 -11.65 -3.37 -2.79
N VAL A 86 -12.48 -2.42 -2.46
CA VAL A 86 -13.52 -2.62 -1.44
C VAL A 86 -14.77 -3.21 -2.05
#